data_4fc7724e2da258a6c16b57327d8e35d6
#
_entry.id   4fc7724e2da258a6c16b57327d8e35d6
#
_cell.length_a   1.000
_cell.length_b   1.000
_cell.length_c   1.000
_cell.angle_alpha   90.00
_cell.angle_beta   90.00
_cell.angle_gamma   90.00
#
_symmetry.space_group_name_H-M   'P 1'
#
loop_
_entity.id
_entity.type
_entity.pdbx_description
1 polymer ?
#
loop_
_entity_poly.entity_id
_entity_poly.type
_entity_poly.pdbx_seq_one_letter_code
_entity_poly.pdbx_strand_id
1 'polypeptide(L)'
;MPSVSVTGKVYLAGAGPGDPGLITLRAAECLAEADLVLYDGLVNPLLLRRTRGICERTARTRRDGTTIVSQQEINERLIAEARAGKVVVRLKGGDPYIFGRGSEEAAALQAAGIPFEVIPGVTAATGAGEYAGFSFTHREISSAVAFVTGHEDPTRDASRLDFEALARFPGTLVFYMGLNRLTEICRQLIAAGMPETTPAAVVCHASLATQQVVDGTLATIPHEASKRQLKPPSLIVVGECVKQRAQLSWYEQLPLFGVSIGVTRPDEQADDVSSQIVRLGGEPVIMPMIEVGPVAEPDVPAIQETFERLHEFQWLVFTSVNGVSEFFRHLQRSGRDARALHAARIAAIGTSTALKLESFGIQADFVPAEFRAESLGAALAERAQGQNVLWVRASRGRDVLPGLLQDAGVHLEQLVVYENRDVAAFTSDVVARLKSGTLQWVGLSSPSIARQFAQLLKMAEIFPAELTTKIAAISSVTARAADDCGLTVECIARNSTWQGILDAIVSSRRLQSHHS
;
A
#
# COMPACT_ATOMS: atom_id res chain seq x y z
N MET A 1 5.49 -23.38 -40.47
CA MET A 1 6.41 -22.35 -39.96
C MET A 1 6.64 -22.66 -38.49
N PRO A 2 7.88 -22.73 -37.98
CA PRO A 2 8.08 -22.90 -36.53
C PRO A 2 7.46 -21.70 -35.83
N SER A 3 6.62 -21.97 -34.85
CA SER A 3 6.08 -20.94 -33.95
C SER A 3 7.27 -20.21 -33.30
N VAL A 4 7.41 -18.92 -33.59
CA VAL A 4 8.33 -18.07 -32.83
C VAL A 4 7.82 -18.12 -31.40
N SER A 5 8.49 -18.89 -30.53
CA SER A 5 8.20 -18.88 -29.12
C SER A 5 8.54 -17.45 -28.66
N VAL A 6 7.53 -16.68 -28.29
CA VAL A 6 7.71 -15.35 -27.71
C VAL A 6 8.35 -15.58 -26.35
N THR A 7 9.66 -15.40 -26.26
CA THR A 7 10.36 -15.41 -24.98
C THR A 7 9.89 -14.19 -24.19
N GLY A 8 9.46 -14.41 -22.96
CA GLY A 8 9.08 -13.33 -22.07
C GLY A 8 10.30 -12.47 -21.65
N LYS A 9 10.10 -11.55 -20.74
CA LYS A 9 11.11 -10.59 -20.28
C LYS A 9 11.17 -10.56 -18.77
N VAL A 10 12.38 -10.33 -18.20
CA VAL A 10 12.56 -10.12 -16.76
C VAL A 10 12.95 -8.67 -16.49
N TYR A 11 12.28 -8.04 -15.51
CA TYR A 11 12.66 -6.76 -14.96
C TYR A 11 13.25 -6.95 -13.56
N LEU A 12 14.51 -6.55 -13.36
CA LEU A 12 15.14 -6.49 -12.03
C LEU A 12 14.92 -5.07 -11.48
N ALA A 13 13.88 -4.89 -10.67
CA ALA A 13 13.40 -3.57 -10.28
C ALA A 13 13.63 -3.28 -8.79
N GLY A 14 14.05 -2.05 -8.48
CA GLY A 14 14.15 -1.53 -7.12
C GLY A 14 12.80 -1.07 -6.58
N ALA A 15 12.45 -1.53 -5.37
CA ALA A 15 11.25 -1.17 -4.65
C ALA A 15 11.38 0.12 -3.82
N GLY A 16 12.60 0.66 -3.71
CA GLY A 16 12.87 1.74 -2.77
C GLY A 16 13.07 1.27 -1.32
N PRO A 17 13.30 2.20 -0.38
CA PRO A 17 13.73 1.90 0.99
C PRO A 17 12.60 1.47 1.93
N GLY A 18 11.34 1.69 1.56
CA GLY A 18 10.18 1.38 2.41
C GLY A 18 8.94 2.19 2.08
N ASP A 19 9.03 3.51 1.99
CA ASP A 19 7.92 4.36 1.53
C ASP A 19 7.53 3.99 0.09
N PRO A 20 6.27 3.57 -0.16
CA PRO A 20 5.82 3.20 -1.50
C PRO A 20 5.83 4.39 -2.49
N GLY A 21 5.87 5.62 -2.00
CA GLY A 21 6.03 6.83 -2.80
C GLY A 21 7.42 7.01 -3.41
N LEU A 22 8.40 6.25 -2.95
CA LEU A 22 9.79 6.28 -3.46
C LEU A 22 10.08 5.25 -4.56
N ILE A 23 9.07 4.57 -5.06
CA ILE A 23 9.22 3.75 -6.27
C ILE A 23 9.44 4.63 -7.49
N THR A 24 10.31 4.21 -8.40
CA THR A 24 10.48 4.92 -9.68
C THR A 24 9.27 4.72 -10.59
N LEU A 25 8.96 5.71 -11.43
CA LEU A 25 7.87 5.58 -12.42
C LEU A 25 8.05 4.33 -13.29
N ARG A 26 9.28 4.07 -13.74
CA ARG A 26 9.57 2.89 -14.56
C ARG A 26 9.31 1.57 -13.82
N ALA A 27 9.68 1.47 -12.55
CA ALA A 27 9.37 0.27 -11.76
C ALA A 27 7.87 0.09 -11.55
N ALA A 28 7.11 1.18 -11.36
CA ALA A 28 5.65 1.12 -11.25
C ALA A 28 4.98 0.68 -12.56
N GLU A 29 5.46 1.14 -13.72
CA GLU A 29 5.02 0.68 -15.05
C GLU A 29 5.26 -0.83 -15.22
N CYS A 30 6.47 -1.31 -14.89
CA CYS A 30 6.80 -2.72 -14.98
C CYS A 30 5.91 -3.60 -14.08
N LEU A 31 5.57 -3.12 -12.87
CA LEU A 31 4.63 -3.81 -11.99
C LEU A 31 3.23 -3.93 -12.60
N ALA A 32 2.75 -2.87 -13.28
CA ALA A 32 1.44 -2.88 -13.91
C ALA A 32 1.35 -3.86 -15.10
N GLU A 33 2.46 -4.12 -15.78
CA GLU A 33 2.56 -5.03 -16.94
C GLU A 33 2.90 -6.49 -16.55
N ALA A 34 3.27 -6.74 -15.28
CA ALA A 34 3.78 -8.03 -14.83
C ALA A 34 2.71 -9.14 -14.82
N ASP A 35 3.05 -10.32 -15.34
CA ASP A 35 2.31 -11.56 -15.14
C ASP A 35 2.68 -12.21 -13.79
N LEU A 36 3.94 -12.04 -13.37
CA LEU A 36 4.49 -12.57 -12.11
C LEU A 36 5.43 -11.55 -11.47
N VAL A 37 5.23 -11.31 -10.16
CA VAL A 37 6.13 -10.51 -9.34
C VAL A 37 6.77 -11.40 -8.28
N LEU A 38 8.09 -11.61 -8.37
CA LEU A 38 8.88 -12.26 -7.33
C LEU A 38 9.52 -11.18 -6.45
N TYR A 39 9.11 -11.10 -5.16
CA TYR A 39 9.52 -9.98 -4.31
C TYR A 39 10.22 -10.40 -3.01
N ASP A 40 11.13 -9.54 -2.54
CA ASP A 40 11.86 -9.73 -1.27
C ASP A 40 10.98 -9.42 -0.05
N GLY A 41 11.31 -9.99 1.09
CA GLY A 41 10.62 -9.72 2.34
C GLY A 41 10.75 -8.28 2.88
N LEU A 42 11.59 -7.44 2.28
CA LEU A 42 11.75 -6.01 2.63
C LEU A 42 10.89 -5.08 1.76
N VAL A 43 10.23 -5.61 0.75
CA VAL A 43 9.34 -4.83 -0.12
C VAL A 43 8.08 -4.44 0.65
N ASN A 44 7.69 -3.17 0.56
CA ASN A 44 6.44 -2.70 1.13
C ASN A 44 5.25 -3.34 0.39
N PRO A 45 4.33 -4.05 1.10
CA PRO A 45 3.20 -4.74 0.48
C PRO A 45 2.28 -3.83 -0.34
N LEU A 46 2.21 -2.54 -0.04
CA LEU A 46 1.42 -1.57 -0.80
C LEU A 46 1.86 -1.47 -2.26
N LEU A 47 3.12 -1.78 -2.57
CA LEU A 47 3.61 -1.78 -3.95
C LEU A 47 3.02 -2.93 -4.78
N LEU A 48 2.71 -4.06 -4.15
CA LEU A 48 2.13 -5.22 -4.81
C LEU A 48 0.70 -4.97 -5.32
N ARG A 49 0.05 -3.93 -4.83
CA ARG A 49 -1.27 -3.47 -5.31
C ARG A 49 -1.23 -2.81 -6.69
N ARG A 50 -0.02 -2.49 -7.19
CA ARG A 50 0.19 -1.90 -8.52
C ARG A 50 0.17 -2.94 -9.66
N THR A 51 0.16 -4.22 -9.35
CA THR A 51 0.11 -5.30 -10.34
C THR A 51 -1.21 -6.07 -10.27
N ARG A 52 -1.60 -6.65 -11.39
CA ARG A 52 -2.67 -7.66 -11.49
C ARG A 52 -2.09 -9.07 -11.62
N GLY A 53 -0.78 -9.19 -11.76
CA GLY A 53 -0.07 -10.46 -11.85
C GLY A 53 0.00 -11.17 -10.50
N ILE A 54 0.45 -12.41 -10.55
CA ILE A 54 0.66 -13.23 -9.36
C ILE A 54 1.85 -12.68 -8.57
N CYS A 55 1.71 -12.52 -7.25
CA CYS A 55 2.77 -12.06 -6.37
C CYS A 55 3.29 -13.22 -5.51
N GLU A 56 4.57 -13.57 -5.66
CA GLU A 56 5.24 -14.62 -4.87
C GLU A 56 6.39 -14.02 -4.06
N ARG A 57 6.39 -14.28 -2.75
CA ARG A 57 7.48 -13.84 -1.88
C ARG A 57 8.65 -14.81 -1.96
N THR A 58 9.84 -14.30 -2.29
CA THR A 58 11.09 -15.06 -2.19
C THR A 58 11.51 -15.13 -0.72
N ALA A 59 11.05 -16.15 0.01
CA ALA A 59 11.40 -16.33 1.40
C ALA A 59 12.83 -16.86 1.51
N ARG A 60 13.72 -16.11 2.17
CA ARG A 60 15.05 -16.62 2.54
C ARG A 60 15.02 -17.57 3.73
N THR A 61 13.93 -17.57 4.51
CA THR A 61 13.77 -18.43 5.68
C THR A 61 12.30 -18.83 5.79
N ARG A 62 12.02 -20.13 5.82
CA ARG A 62 10.69 -20.61 6.23
C ARG A 62 10.50 -20.35 7.72
N ARG A 63 9.25 -20.14 8.17
CA ARG A 63 8.92 -19.95 9.59
C ARG A 63 9.36 -21.11 10.50
N ASP A 64 9.58 -22.28 9.95
CA ASP A 64 10.06 -23.48 10.64
C ASP A 64 11.59 -23.62 10.71
N GLY A 65 12.34 -22.64 10.16
CA GLY A 65 13.80 -22.61 10.20
C GLY A 65 14.51 -23.56 9.23
N THR A 66 13.80 -24.32 8.41
CA THR A 66 14.37 -25.46 7.67
C THR A 66 14.67 -25.25 6.20
N THR A 67 14.27 -24.14 5.55
CA THR A 67 14.61 -23.96 4.12
C THR A 67 14.83 -22.50 3.77
N ILE A 68 16.06 -22.17 3.41
CA ILE A 68 16.42 -20.93 2.72
C ILE A 68 16.20 -21.17 1.23
N VAL A 69 15.36 -20.37 0.58
CA VAL A 69 15.32 -20.34 -0.89
C VAL A 69 16.68 -19.82 -1.36
N SER A 70 17.43 -20.67 -2.02
CA SER A 70 18.77 -20.32 -2.50
C SER A 70 18.69 -19.29 -3.63
N GLN A 71 19.75 -18.52 -3.85
CA GLN A 71 19.84 -17.60 -4.98
C GLN A 71 19.71 -18.36 -6.32
N GLN A 72 20.16 -19.59 -6.36
CA GLN A 72 20.05 -20.46 -7.54
C GLN A 72 18.59 -20.77 -7.85
N GLU A 73 17.79 -21.15 -6.86
CA GLU A 73 16.35 -21.42 -7.05
C GLU A 73 15.58 -20.18 -7.54
N ILE A 74 15.95 -18.98 -7.04
CA ILE A 74 15.37 -17.73 -7.55
C ILE A 74 15.72 -17.53 -9.03
N ASN A 75 17.00 -17.71 -9.39
CA ASN A 75 17.46 -17.57 -10.77
C ASN A 75 16.77 -18.57 -11.70
N GLU A 76 16.66 -19.84 -11.29
CA GLU A 76 15.97 -20.89 -12.04
C GLU A 76 14.48 -20.54 -12.25
N ARG A 77 13.82 -20.01 -11.21
CA ARG A 77 12.41 -19.58 -11.31
C ARG A 77 12.22 -18.42 -12.28
N LEU A 78 13.08 -17.40 -12.22
CA LEU A 78 13.05 -16.26 -13.17
C LEU A 78 13.20 -16.74 -14.62
N ILE A 79 14.17 -17.62 -14.88
CA ILE A 79 14.44 -18.17 -16.20
C ILE A 79 13.28 -19.02 -16.72
N ALA A 80 12.73 -19.90 -15.88
CA ALA A 80 11.64 -20.79 -16.24
C ALA A 80 10.37 -20.02 -16.67
N GLU A 81 9.98 -19.01 -15.88
CA GLU A 81 8.79 -18.21 -16.14
C GLU A 81 8.94 -17.33 -17.39
N ALA A 82 10.14 -16.75 -17.59
CA ALA A 82 10.42 -16.00 -18.82
C ALA A 82 10.43 -16.89 -20.07
N ARG A 83 10.94 -18.12 -19.98
CA ARG A 83 10.84 -19.10 -21.08
C ARG A 83 9.42 -19.52 -21.40
N ALA A 84 8.52 -19.46 -20.39
CA ALA A 84 7.09 -19.67 -20.58
C ALA A 84 6.37 -18.47 -21.23
N GLY A 85 7.11 -17.43 -21.64
CA GLY A 85 6.57 -16.25 -22.34
C GLY A 85 6.06 -15.15 -21.41
N LYS A 86 6.27 -15.25 -20.10
CA LYS A 86 5.75 -14.28 -19.12
C LYS A 86 6.63 -13.04 -18.98
N VAL A 87 5.99 -11.92 -18.66
CA VAL A 87 6.64 -10.72 -18.12
C VAL A 87 6.82 -10.90 -16.62
N VAL A 88 8.08 -11.01 -16.18
CA VAL A 88 8.42 -11.27 -14.76
C VAL A 88 9.09 -10.05 -14.17
N VAL A 89 8.59 -9.57 -13.02
CA VAL A 89 9.25 -8.54 -12.23
C VAL A 89 9.90 -9.19 -11.01
N ARG A 90 11.21 -9.07 -10.90
CA ARG A 90 11.97 -9.33 -9.67
C ARG A 90 12.06 -8.03 -8.89
N LEU A 91 11.20 -7.87 -7.86
CA LEU A 91 11.11 -6.66 -7.06
C LEU A 91 11.97 -6.80 -5.80
N LYS A 92 12.97 -5.92 -5.67
CA LYS A 92 14.02 -5.98 -4.64
C LYS A 92 13.95 -4.75 -3.73
N GLY A 93 14.08 -4.94 -2.42
CA GLY A 93 14.17 -3.81 -1.48
C GLY A 93 15.35 -2.89 -1.81
N GLY A 94 15.15 -1.58 -1.76
CA GLY A 94 16.14 -0.58 -2.14
C GLY A 94 16.44 -0.57 -3.63
N ASP A 95 17.71 -0.72 -3.99
CA ASP A 95 18.23 -0.79 -5.36
C ASP A 95 18.74 -2.22 -5.68
N PRO A 96 18.49 -2.76 -6.88
CA PRO A 96 18.90 -4.11 -7.24
C PRO A 96 20.41 -4.36 -7.16
N TYR A 97 21.24 -3.35 -7.46
CA TYR A 97 22.69 -3.47 -7.58
C TYR A 97 23.47 -3.00 -6.35
N ILE A 98 22.80 -2.34 -5.38
CA ILE A 98 23.43 -1.94 -4.12
C ILE A 98 23.15 -2.98 -3.04
N PHE A 99 24.11 -3.91 -2.84
CA PHE A 99 24.02 -5.04 -1.90
C PHE A 99 22.77 -5.94 -2.06
N GLY A 100 22.14 -5.87 -3.24
CA GLY A 100 20.92 -6.60 -3.57
C GLY A 100 21.15 -7.91 -4.33
N ARG A 101 22.38 -8.26 -4.72
CA ARG A 101 22.72 -9.42 -5.56
C ARG A 101 22.08 -9.41 -6.97
N GLY A 102 21.54 -8.29 -7.40
CA GLY A 102 20.88 -8.17 -8.72
C GLY A 102 21.82 -8.44 -9.89
N SER A 103 23.13 -8.18 -9.74
CA SER A 103 24.13 -8.51 -10.76
C SER A 103 24.30 -10.03 -10.95
N GLU A 104 24.12 -10.84 -9.89
CA GLU A 104 24.14 -12.31 -10.00
C GLU A 104 22.90 -12.82 -10.74
N GLU A 105 21.72 -12.22 -10.46
CA GLU A 105 20.47 -12.51 -11.16
C GLU A 105 20.57 -12.12 -12.65
N ALA A 106 21.12 -10.93 -12.96
CA ALA A 106 21.35 -10.45 -14.32
C ALA A 106 22.32 -11.37 -15.11
N ALA A 107 23.41 -11.80 -14.47
CA ALA A 107 24.38 -12.72 -15.09
C ALA A 107 23.74 -14.08 -15.43
N ALA A 108 22.90 -14.60 -14.54
CA ALA A 108 22.19 -15.86 -14.78
C ALA A 108 21.17 -15.73 -15.95
N LEU A 109 20.43 -14.62 -16.03
CA LEU A 109 19.52 -14.33 -17.13
C LEU A 109 20.27 -14.20 -18.47
N GLN A 110 21.38 -13.46 -18.47
CA GLN A 110 22.24 -13.30 -19.66
C GLN A 110 22.77 -14.65 -20.13
N ALA A 111 23.27 -15.49 -19.22
CA ALA A 111 23.80 -16.83 -19.55
C ALA A 111 22.69 -17.76 -20.12
N ALA A 112 21.44 -17.58 -19.68
CA ALA A 112 20.29 -18.33 -20.16
C ALA A 112 19.67 -17.77 -21.46
N GLY A 113 20.16 -16.63 -21.98
CA GLY A 113 19.64 -15.95 -23.16
C GLY A 113 18.26 -15.30 -22.94
N ILE A 114 17.92 -14.96 -21.69
CA ILE A 114 16.65 -14.31 -21.34
C ILE A 114 16.79 -12.79 -21.45
N PRO A 115 15.91 -12.10 -22.19
CA PRO A 115 15.88 -10.64 -22.20
C PRO A 115 15.58 -10.07 -20.82
N PHE A 116 16.40 -9.11 -20.36
CA PHE A 116 16.16 -8.46 -19.08
C PHE A 116 16.44 -6.96 -19.15
N GLU A 117 15.90 -6.24 -18.17
CA GLU A 117 16.16 -4.82 -17.93
C GLU A 117 16.36 -4.61 -16.43
N VAL A 118 17.32 -3.74 -16.06
CA VAL A 118 17.57 -3.37 -14.66
C VAL A 118 17.02 -1.97 -14.43
N ILE A 119 16.12 -1.84 -13.46
CA ILE A 119 15.50 -0.58 -13.10
C ILE A 119 16.02 -0.17 -11.72
N PRO A 120 16.77 0.94 -11.61
CA PRO A 120 17.24 1.45 -10.32
C PRO A 120 16.10 1.74 -9.35
N GLY A 121 16.40 1.66 -8.06
CA GLY A 121 15.54 2.10 -6.97
C GLY A 121 16.28 3.06 -6.05
N VAL A 122 15.55 3.80 -5.22
CA VAL A 122 16.14 4.58 -4.13
C VAL A 122 16.75 3.59 -3.15
N THR A 123 18.09 3.61 -3.03
CA THR A 123 18.80 2.69 -2.12
C THR A 123 18.47 3.01 -0.65
N ALA A 124 18.51 1.99 0.21
CA ALA A 124 18.19 2.12 1.62
C ALA A 124 19.02 3.21 2.34
N ALA A 125 20.28 3.43 1.94
CA ALA A 125 21.11 4.49 2.49
C ALA A 125 20.48 5.87 2.25
N THR A 126 20.13 6.22 1.00
CA THR A 126 19.53 7.50 0.67
C THR A 126 18.24 7.72 1.48
N GLY A 127 17.34 6.72 1.49
CA GLY A 127 16.12 6.80 2.31
C GLY A 127 16.41 6.98 3.80
N ALA A 128 17.43 6.28 4.34
CA ALA A 128 17.78 6.41 5.75
C ALA A 128 18.30 7.81 6.11
N GLY A 129 19.18 8.39 5.29
CA GLY A 129 19.69 9.73 5.54
C GLY A 129 18.60 10.78 5.53
N GLU A 130 17.79 10.82 4.48
CA GLU A 130 16.74 11.81 4.30
C GLU A 130 15.62 11.71 5.32
N TYR A 131 15.15 10.48 5.63
CA TYR A 131 14.07 10.27 6.60
C TYR A 131 14.53 10.33 8.06
N ALA A 132 15.81 10.06 8.34
CA ALA A 132 16.38 10.27 9.66
C ALA A 132 16.84 11.72 9.91
N GLY A 133 16.89 12.57 8.88
CA GLY A 133 17.20 13.99 9.00
C GLY A 133 18.70 14.30 9.01
N PHE A 134 19.48 13.60 8.19
CA PHE A 134 20.88 13.99 7.94
C PHE A 134 21.30 13.73 6.50
N SER A 135 22.06 14.67 5.94
CA SER A 135 22.61 14.56 4.58
C SER A 135 23.99 13.89 4.65
N PHE A 136 24.22 12.85 3.87
CA PHE A 136 25.51 12.15 3.83
C PHE A 136 26.64 12.98 3.25
N THR A 137 26.31 13.97 2.41
CA THR A 137 27.25 14.92 1.86
C THR A 137 26.83 16.33 2.25
N HIS A 138 27.80 17.18 2.54
CA HIS A 138 27.56 18.57 2.88
C HIS A 138 28.80 19.38 2.52
N ARG A 139 28.59 20.57 1.94
CA ARG A 139 29.66 21.43 1.44
C ARG A 139 30.81 21.66 2.45
N GLU A 140 30.47 21.77 3.73
CA GLU A 140 31.41 22.09 4.80
C GLU A 140 31.75 20.89 5.69
N ILE A 141 30.93 19.80 5.67
CA ILE A 141 31.03 18.71 6.64
C ILE A 141 31.60 17.44 6.01
N SER A 142 31.12 17.07 4.81
CA SER A 142 31.44 15.78 4.19
C SER A 142 31.34 15.86 2.68
N SER A 143 32.46 15.74 1.99
CA SER A 143 32.52 15.74 0.52
C SER A 143 32.43 14.37 -0.13
N ALA A 144 32.33 13.29 0.68
CA ALA A 144 32.31 11.92 0.19
C ALA A 144 31.40 11.04 1.05
N VAL A 145 30.87 9.98 0.45
CA VAL A 145 30.13 8.92 1.14
C VAL A 145 30.60 7.56 0.66
N ALA A 146 30.78 6.61 1.58
CA ALA A 146 31.11 5.23 1.25
C ALA A 146 30.00 4.31 1.75
N PHE A 147 29.46 3.47 0.85
CA PHE A 147 28.56 2.37 1.18
C PHE A 147 29.38 1.10 1.41
N VAL A 148 29.27 0.54 2.59
CA VAL A 148 30.08 -0.59 3.05
C VAL A 148 29.16 -1.72 3.51
N THR A 149 29.50 -2.98 3.21
CA THR A 149 28.77 -4.11 3.81
C THR A 149 29.33 -4.42 5.20
N GLY A 150 28.49 -4.46 6.21
CA GLY A 150 28.86 -4.94 7.54
C GLY A 150 28.78 -6.47 7.68
N HIS A 151 28.21 -7.14 6.66
CA HIS A 151 28.10 -8.60 6.64
C HIS A 151 29.18 -9.17 5.72
N GLU A 152 30.08 -9.94 6.30
CA GLU A 152 31.10 -10.72 5.59
C GLU A 152 30.78 -12.19 5.72
N ASP A 153 31.31 -12.97 4.77
CA ASP A 153 31.18 -14.42 4.77
C ASP A 153 31.85 -15.00 6.02
N PRO A 154 31.12 -15.64 6.94
CA PRO A 154 31.65 -16.16 8.19
C PRO A 154 32.65 -17.33 7.98
N THR A 155 32.73 -17.88 6.76
CA THR A 155 33.66 -18.96 6.41
C THR A 155 35.08 -18.46 6.05
N ARG A 156 35.33 -17.14 6.06
CA ARG A 156 36.59 -16.53 5.71
C ARG A 156 37.39 -16.15 6.94
N ASP A 157 38.65 -16.50 6.95
CA ASP A 157 39.59 -16.26 8.06
C ASP A 157 39.98 -14.78 8.22
N ALA A 158 39.79 -13.93 7.21
CA ALA A 158 40.13 -12.51 7.26
C ALA A 158 39.02 -11.62 6.69
N SER A 159 38.75 -10.48 7.35
CA SER A 159 37.92 -9.42 6.83
C SER A 159 38.48 -8.84 5.54
N ARG A 160 37.60 -8.59 4.56
CA ARG A 160 37.96 -7.84 3.34
C ARG A 160 37.92 -6.33 3.55
N LEU A 161 37.38 -5.87 4.66
CA LEU A 161 37.28 -4.46 4.96
C LEU A 161 38.61 -3.97 5.50
N ASP A 162 39.18 -2.98 4.83
CA ASP A 162 40.36 -2.26 5.31
C ASP A 162 39.87 -1.15 6.29
N PHE A 163 39.82 -1.50 7.58
CA PHE A 163 39.39 -0.57 8.62
C PHE A 163 40.34 0.62 8.79
N GLU A 164 41.63 0.49 8.43
CA GLU A 164 42.58 1.62 8.45
C GLU A 164 42.21 2.64 7.35
N ALA A 165 41.90 2.17 6.15
CA ALA A 165 41.44 3.02 5.07
C ALA A 165 40.08 3.65 5.40
N LEU A 166 39.15 2.87 5.98
CA LEU A 166 37.84 3.38 6.42
C LEU A 166 37.97 4.44 7.53
N ALA A 167 38.87 4.23 8.51
CA ALA A 167 39.07 5.20 9.59
C ALA A 167 39.66 6.53 9.09
N ARG A 168 40.41 6.51 7.97
CA ARG A 168 40.96 7.72 7.32
C ARG A 168 40.05 8.29 6.23
N PHE A 169 38.89 7.66 5.97
CA PHE A 169 38.00 8.13 4.91
C PHE A 169 37.46 9.54 5.22
N PRO A 170 37.63 10.52 4.30
CA PRO A 170 37.28 11.93 4.56
C PRO A 170 35.79 12.19 4.28
N GLY A 171 34.87 11.40 4.87
CA GLY A 171 33.47 11.50 4.57
C GLY A 171 32.58 10.67 5.49
N THR A 172 31.37 10.42 5.06
CA THR A 172 30.40 9.62 5.79
C THR A 172 30.52 8.15 5.40
N LEU A 173 30.59 7.26 6.39
CA LEU A 173 30.51 5.81 6.20
C LEU A 173 29.09 5.33 6.47
N VAL A 174 28.55 4.50 5.57
CA VAL A 174 27.22 3.90 5.72
C VAL A 174 27.34 2.37 5.59
N PHE A 175 27.16 1.66 6.72
CA PHE A 175 27.25 0.21 6.74
C PHE A 175 25.87 -0.43 6.57
N TYR A 176 25.73 -1.26 5.56
CA TYR A 176 24.60 -2.13 5.33
C TYR A 176 24.77 -3.45 6.10
N MET A 177 23.67 -4.01 6.60
CA MET A 177 23.68 -5.34 7.27
C MET A 177 24.63 -5.43 8.47
N GLY A 178 24.96 -4.30 9.11
CA GLY A 178 26.00 -4.23 10.15
C GLY A 178 25.49 -4.37 11.59
N LEU A 179 24.18 -4.38 11.85
CA LEU A 179 23.64 -4.27 13.22
C LEU A 179 24.16 -5.35 14.16
N ASN A 180 24.18 -6.60 13.74
CA ASN A 180 24.69 -7.72 14.55
C ASN A 180 26.21 -7.64 14.82
N ARG A 181 26.92 -6.80 14.08
CA ARG A 181 28.37 -6.56 14.21
C ARG A 181 28.67 -5.11 14.64
N LEU A 182 27.66 -4.35 15.08
CA LEU A 182 27.82 -2.94 15.42
C LEU A 182 28.97 -2.70 16.40
N THR A 183 29.04 -3.47 17.50
CA THR A 183 30.10 -3.37 18.50
C THR A 183 31.48 -3.62 17.91
N GLU A 184 31.59 -4.64 17.03
CA GLU A 184 32.84 -4.98 16.38
C GLU A 184 33.25 -3.92 15.36
N ILE A 185 32.33 -3.41 14.54
CA ILE A 185 32.58 -2.33 13.57
C ILE A 185 33.11 -1.09 14.31
N CYS A 186 32.44 -0.66 15.40
CA CYS A 186 32.89 0.49 16.18
C CYS A 186 34.29 0.26 16.79
N ARG A 187 34.53 -0.92 17.35
CA ARG A 187 35.82 -1.28 17.94
C ARG A 187 36.94 -1.25 16.90
N GLN A 188 36.73 -1.79 15.70
CA GLN A 188 37.72 -1.81 14.63
C GLN A 188 38.02 -0.40 14.09
N LEU A 189 37.02 0.46 13.93
CA LEU A 189 37.21 1.85 13.50
C LEU A 189 38.03 2.65 14.54
N ILE A 190 37.73 2.48 15.84
CA ILE A 190 38.47 3.13 16.92
C ILE A 190 39.92 2.59 16.97
N ALA A 191 40.11 1.29 16.89
CA ALA A 191 41.45 0.67 16.87
C ALA A 191 42.29 1.12 15.67
N ALA A 192 41.64 1.41 14.54
CA ALA A 192 42.28 1.94 13.33
C ALA A 192 42.52 3.47 13.39
N GLY A 193 42.23 4.13 14.52
CA GLY A 193 42.52 5.55 14.77
C GLY A 193 41.37 6.54 14.54
N MET A 194 40.17 6.07 14.29
CA MET A 194 39.00 6.99 14.26
C MET A 194 38.66 7.41 15.71
N PRO A 195 38.44 8.72 15.99
CA PRO A 195 38.12 9.17 17.32
C PRO A 195 36.86 8.48 17.87
N GLU A 196 36.90 8.02 19.10
CA GLU A 196 35.77 7.39 19.77
C GLU A 196 34.55 8.31 19.92
N THR A 197 34.78 9.64 19.88
CA THR A 197 33.77 10.69 19.91
C THR A 197 33.13 10.96 18.55
N THR A 198 33.58 10.27 17.47
CA THR A 198 32.99 10.42 16.13
C THR A 198 31.51 10.10 16.18
N PRO A 199 30.62 10.99 15.67
CA PRO A 199 29.18 10.78 15.66
C PRO A 199 28.80 9.51 14.87
N ALA A 200 27.86 8.77 15.42
CA ALA A 200 27.31 7.57 14.79
C ALA A 200 25.80 7.47 15.02
N ALA A 201 25.08 6.89 14.08
CA ALA A 201 23.67 6.58 14.19
C ALA A 201 23.33 5.20 13.66
N VAL A 202 22.29 4.60 14.23
CA VAL A 202 21.64 3.40 13.67
C VAL A 202 20.22 3.78 13.26
N VAL A 203 19.88 3.53 11.99
CA VAL A 203 18.55 3.77 11.43
C VAL A 203 17.94 2.42 11.08
N CYS A 204 16.84 2.08 11.74
CA CYS A 204 16.06 0.86 11.49
C CYS A 204 14.77 1.21 10.76
N HIS A 205 14.32 0.34 9.85
CA HIS A 205 13.06 0.48 9.12
C HIS A 205 12.88 1.87 8.50
N ALA A 206 13.94 2.42 7.90
CA ALA A 206 13.96 3.75 7.30
C ALA A 206 12.77 3.96 6.35
N SER A 207 12.19 5.16 6.39
CA SER A 207 11.03 5.58 5.60
C SER A 207 9.71 4.83 5.84
N LEU A 208 9.64 4.03 6.90
CA LEU A 208 8.39 3.39 7.36
C LEU A 208 7.88 4.05 8.65
N ALA A 209 6.59 3.91 8.93
CA ALA A 209 6.00 4.37 10.19
C ALA A 209 6.68 3.77 11.43
N THR A 210 7.33 2.62 11.27
CA THR A 210 8.09 1.91 12.30
C THR A 210 9.55 2.31 12.37
N GLN A 211 9.97 3.38 11.69
CA GLN A 211 11.34 3.88 11.74
C GLN A 211 11.79 4.12 13.18
N GLN A 212 12.99 3.67 13.50
CA GLN A 212 13.66 3.96 14.76
C GLN A 212 15.07 4.48 14.47
N VAL A 213 15.43 5.57 15.07
CA VAL A 213 16.76 6.15 14.97
C VAL A 213 17.35 6.29 16.35
N VAL A 214 18.58 5.83 16.48
CA VAL A 214 19.40 6.02 17.68
C VAL A 214 20.70 6.66 17.24
N ASP A 215 21.09 7.74 17.89
CA ASP A 215 22.33 8.45 17.64
C ASP A 215 23.21 8.55 18.89
N GLY A 216 24.48 8.74 18.68
CA GLY A 216 25.51 8.80 19.71
C GLY A 216 26.89 8.98 19.10
N THR A 217 27.90 8.34 19.69
CA THR A 217 29.27 8.29 19.19
C THR A 217 29.70 6.84 18.96
N LEU A 218 30.84 6.62 18.31
CA LEU A 218 31.40 5.27 18.16
C LEU A 218 31.54 4.52 19.47
N ALA A 219 31.85 5.25 20.58
CA ALA A 219 31.96 4.65 21.90
C ALA A 219 30.59 4.26 22.48
N THR A 220 29.54 5.04 22.25
CA THR A 220 28.25 4.89 22.95
C THR A 220 27.18 4.18 22.14
N ILE A 221 27.23 4.24 20.81
CA ILE A 221 26.17 3.74 19.92
C ILE A 221 25.86 2.24 20.11
N PRO A 222 26.82 1.34 20.39
CA PRO A 222 26.51 -0.07 20.62
C PRO A 222 25.62 -0.28 21.86
N HIS A 223 25.88 0.48 22.93
CA HIS A 223 25.08 0.43 24.15
C HIS A 223 23.68 0.97 23.91
N GLU A 224 23.57 2.14 23.28
CA GLU A 224 22.27 2.79 23.00
C GLU A 224 21.40 1.93 22.07
N ALA A 225 21.98 1.33 21.04
CA ALA A 225 21.26 0.42 20.14
C ALA A 225 20.75 -0.83 20.86
N SER A 226 21.58 -1.40 21.75
CA SER A 226 21.18 -2.55 22.59
C SER A 226 20.06 -2.20 23.56
N LYS A 227 20.15 -1.06 24.24
CA LYS A 227 19.12 -0.56 25.15
C LYS A 227 17.76 -0.38 24.48
N ARG A 228 17.74 0.06 23.23
CA ARG A 228 16.53 0.21 22.40
C ARG A 228 16.08 -1.08 21.73
N GLN A 229 16.82 -2.19 21.88
CA GLN A 229 16.54 -3.49 21.27
C GLN A 229 16.29 -3.40 19.76
N LEU A 230 17.11 -2.60 19.08
CA LEU A 230 16.98 -2.38 17.62
C LEU A 230 17.06 -3.70 16.85
N LYS A 231 16.27 -3.81 15.79
CA LYS A 231 16.18 -5.01 14.93
C LYS A 231 16.41 -4.67 13.46
N PRO A 232 16.99 -5.60 12.68
CA PRO A 232 17.06 -5.45 11.23
C PRO A 232 15.65 -5.34 10.58
N PRO A 233 15.55 -4.72 9.41
CA PRO A 233 16.61 -4.12 8.59
C PRO A 233 17.12 -2.79 9.15
N SER A 234 18.42 -2.55 9.03
CA SER A 234 19.03 -1.35 9.58
C SER A 234 20.29 -0.93 8.84
N LEU A 235 20.66 0.33 9.00
CA LEU A 235 21.90 0.93 8.53
C LEU A 235 22.64 1.56 9.70
N ILE A 236 23.97 1.52 9.68
CA ILE A 236 24.84 2.24 10.59
C ILE A 236 25.48 3.38 9.82
N VAL A 237 25.38 4.58 10.33
CA VAL A 237 25.95 5.81 9.74
C VAL A 237 27.00 6.35 10.68
N VAL A 238 28.20 6.61 10.17
CA VAL A 238 29.32 7.14 10.94
C VAL A 238 29.84 8.41 10.26
N GLY A 239 29.91 9.50 10.99
CA GLY A 239 30.41 10.78 10.51
C GLY A 239 29.68 11.99 11.07
N GLU A 240 30.28 13.15 10.86
CA GLU A 240 29.77 14.44 11.38
C GLU A 240 28.35 14.79 10.90
N CYS A 241 27.91 14.24 9.78
CA CYS A 241 26.58 14.45 9.22
C CYS A 241 25.46 14.06 10.22
N VAL A 242 25.71 13.11 11.12
CA VAL A 242 24.72 12.65 12.12
C VAL A 242 24.22 13.79 13.01
N LYS A 243 25.08 14.80 13.29
CA LYS A 243 24.71 15.97 14.10
C LYS A 243 23.60 16.83 13.49
N GLN A 244 23.39 16.75 12.17
CA GLN A 244 22.34 17.51 11.48
C GLN A 244 20.93 17.07 11.90
N ARG A 245 20.77 15.83 12.39
CA ARG A 245 19.49 15.27 12.79
C ARG A 245 18.74 16.14 13.81
N ALA A 246 19.44 16.77 14.73
CA ALA A 246 18.82 17.65 15.72
C ALA A 246 17.98 18.79 15.12
N GLN A 247 18.30 19.20 13.89
CA GLN A 247 17.65 20.30 13.18
C GLN A 247 16.78 19.84 12.00
N LEU A 248 17.14 18.72 11.36
CA LEU A 248 16.56 18.29 10.09
C LEU A 248 15.62 17.08 10.20
N SER A 249 15.43 16.50 11.38
CA SER A 249 14.47 15.43 11.60
C SER A 249 13.05 15.92 11.37
N TRP A 250 12.46 15.53 10.25
CA TRP A 250 11.10 15.95 9.84
C TRP A 250 10.08 14.80 9.89
N TYR A 251 10.51 13.59 9.50
CA TYR A 251 9.59 12.46 9.30
C TYR A 251 8.94 12.00 10.60
N GLU A 252 9.71 11.93 11.68
CA GLU A 252 9.24 11.52 12.99
C GLU A 252 8.32 12.56 13.66
N GLN A 253 8.26 13.79 13.10
CA GLN A 253 7.36 14.86 13.53
C GLN A 253 6.01 14.82 12.82
N LEU A 254 5.83 13.93 11.84
CA LEU A 254 4.56 13.78 11.15
C LEU A 254 3.45 13.33 12.11
N PRO A 255 2.22 13.83 11.94
CA PRO A 255 1.15 13.69 12.94
C PRO A 255 0.70 12.25 13.21
N LEU A 256 0.92 11.34 12.26
CA LEU A 256 0.61 9.92 12.40
C LEU A 256 1.86 9.03 12.44
N PHE A 257 3.06 9.61 12.62
CA PHE A 257 4.27 8.81 12.76
C PHE A 257 4.13 7.79 13.91
N GLY A 258 4.51 6.55 13.63
CA GLY A 258 4.40 5.45 14.59
C GLY A 258 2.99 4.88 14.77
N VAL A 259 2.00 5.30 13.95
CA VAL A 259 0.61 4.87 14.08
C VAL A 259 0.21 3.95 12.96
N SER A 260 -0.33 2.78 13.31
CA SER A 260 -0.98 1.87 12.37
C SER A 260 -2.50 2.08 12.37
N ILE A 261 -3.10 2.18 11.17
CA ILE A 261 -4.51 2.48 10.98
C ILE A 261 -5.15 1.46 10.05
N GLY A 262 -6.16 0.74 10.55
CA GLY A 262 -6.98 -0.17 9.79
C GLY A 262 -7.89 0.55 8.82
N VAL A 263 -7.72 0.27 7.53
CA VAL A 263 -8.52 0.81 6.42
C VAL A 263 -9.58 -0.21 6.05
N THR A 264 -10.84 0.08 6.40
CA THR A 264 -11.98 -0.84 6.27
C THR A 264 -12.72 -0.75 4.94
N ARG A 265 -12.24 0.11 4.01
CA ARG A 265 -12.83 0.23 2.66
C ARG A 265 -12.61 -1.05 1.84
N PRO A 266 -13.46 -1.29 0.83
CA PRO A 266 -13.17 -2.27 -0.20
C PRO A 266 -11.74 -2.09 -0.74
N ASP A 267 -11.09 -3.19 -1.05
CA ASP A 267 -9.67 -3.21 -1.41
C ASP A 267 -9.33 -2.21 -2.52
N GLU A 268 -10.10 -2.18 -3.61
CA GLU A 268 -9.92 -1.28 -4.75
C GLU A 268 -10.02 0.22 -4.43
N GLN A 269 -10.62 0.57 -3.27
CA GLN A 269 -10.81 1.95 -2.83
C GLN A 269 -9.87 2.34 -1.68
N ALA A 270 -8.97 1.46 -1.27
CA ALA A 270 -8.08 1.68 -0.13
C ALA A 270 -6.84 2.52 -0.47
N ASP A 271 -6.45 2.64 -1.75
CA ASP A 271 -5.17 3.23 -2.17
C ASP A 271 -5.06 4.73 -1.84
N ASP A 272 -6.11 5.50 -2.09
CA ASP A 272 -6.12 6.95 -1.77
C ASP A 272 -5.95 7.19 -0.27
N VAL A 273 -6.67 6.43 0.55
CA VAL A 273 -6.60 6.51 2.01
C VAL A 273 -5.24 6.06 2.52
N SER A 274 -4.73 4.95 1.98
CA SER A 274 -3.39 4.44 2.32
C SER A 274 -2.31 5.47 2.01
N SER A 275 -2.38 6.12 0.85
CA SER A 275 -1.46 7.19 0.45
C SER A 275 -1.54 8.40 1.39
N GLN A 276 -2.74 8.76 1.88
CA GLN A 276 -2.92 9.84 2.85
C GLN A 276 -2.29 9.47 4.20
N ILE A 277 -2.50 8.25 4.70
CA ILE A 277 -1.92 7.75 5.95
C ILE A 277 -0.40 7.77 5.87
N VAL A 278 0.19 7.24 4.79
CA VAL A 278 1.65 7.24 4.57
C VAL A 278 2.22 8.66 4.55
N ARG A 279 1.60 9.61 3.84
CA ARG A 279 2.02 11.01 3.82
C ARG A 279 1.99 11.68 5.19
N LEU A 280 1.13 11.22 6.10
CA LEU A 280 1.07 11.67 7.47
C LEU A 280 2.02 10.90 8.41
N GLY A 281 2.84 10.00 7.88
CA GLY A 281 3.83 9.19 8.62
C GLY A 281 3.25 7.90 9.23
N GLY A 282 2.01 7.55 8.93
CA GLY A 282 1.33 6.36 9.47
C GLY A 282 1.51 5.10 8.62
N GLU A 283 1.15 3.96 9.19
CA GLU A 283 1.08 2.66 8.53
C GLU A 283 -0.38 2.30 8.21
N PRO A 284 -0.80 2.25 6.94
CA PRO A 284 -2.11 1.72 6.59
C PRO A 284 -2.11 0.19 6.66
N VAL A 285 -3.09 -0.37 7.35
CA VAL A 285 -3.36 -1.81 7.39
C VAL A 285 -4.65 -2.06 6.64
N ILE A 286 -4.55 -2.66 5.46
CA ILE A 286 -5.71 -2.93 4.61
C ILE A 286 -6.50 -4.09 5.22
N MET A 287 -7.74 -3.81 5.60
CA MET A 287 -8.64 -4.76 6.21
C MET A 287 -10.08 -4.54 5.71
N PRO A 288 -10.38 -4.87 4.45
CA PRO A 288 -11.68 -4.63 3.88
C PRO A 288 -12.78 -5.37 4.64
N MET A 289 -13.93 -4.74 4.81
CA MET A 289 -15.13 -5.36 5.40
C MET A 289 -16.06 -5.91 4.33
N ILE A 290 -15.90 -5.43 3.10
CA ILE A 290 -16.71 -5.78 1.94
C ILE A 290 -15.76 -6.07 0.78
N GLU A 291 -16.00 -7.17 0.10
CA GLU A 291 -15.38 -7.51 -1.17
C GLU A 291 -16.31 -7.15 -2.31
N VAL A 292 -15.75 -6.51 -3.33
CA VAL A 292 -16.43 -6.25 -4.60
C VAL A 292 -16.04 -7.38 -5.55
N GLY A 293 -17.03 -8.12 -6.00
CA GLY A 293 -16.82 -9.26 -6.89
C GLY A 293 -17.68 -9.19 -8.16
N PRO A 294 -17.37 -10.02 -9.16
CA PRO A 294 -18.24 -10.17 -10.32
C PRO A 294 -19.61 -10.70 -9.88
N VAL A 295 -20.64 -10.38 -10.65
CA VAL A 295 -21.94 -11.05 -10.53
C VAL A 295 -21.77 -12.56 -10.73
N ALA A 296 -22.65 -13.35 -10.10
CA ALA A 296 -22.69 -14.78 -10.31
C ALA A 296 -22.92 -15.11 -11.80
N GLU A 297 -22.32 -16.20 -12.28
CA GLU A 297 -22.46 -16.61 -13.69
C GLU A 297 -23.91 -16.71 -14.19
N PRO A 298 -24.89 -17.19 -13.41
CA PRO A 298 -26.29 -17.23 -13.83
C PRO A 298 -26.90 -15.86 -14.16
N ASP A 299 -26.35 -14.75 -13.61
CA ASP A 299 -26.89 -13.41 -13.82
C ASP A 299 -26.27 -12.69 -15.02
N VAL A 300 -25.19 -13.24 -15.61
CA VAL A 300 -24.51 -12.64 -16.77
C VAL A 300 -25.43 -12.58 -18.02
N PRO A 301 -26.27 -13.60 -18.34
CA PRO A 301 -27.21 -13.51 -19.46
C PRO A 301 -28.20 -12.36 -19.33
N ALA A 302 -28.70 -12.04 -18.14
CA ALA A 302 -29.62 -10.92 -17.90
C ALA A 302 -28.95 -9.57 -18.22
N ILE A 303 -27.65 -9.43 -17.90
CA ILE A 303 -26.87 -8.24 -18.25
C ILE A 303 -26.77 -8.11 -19.78
N GLN A 304 -26.51 -9.21 -20.50
CA GLN A 304 -26.40 -9.22 -21.95
C GLN A 304 -27.74 -8.86 -22.62
N GLU A 305 -28.84 -9.42 -22.13
CA GLU A 305 -30.19 -9.10 -22.61
C GLU A 305 -30.51 -7.61 -22.41
N THR A 306 -30.18 -7.05 -21.24
CA THR A 306 -30.35 -5.61 -21.00
C THR A 306 -29.52 -4.77 -21.98
N PHE A 307 -28.29 -5.21 -22.31
CA PHE A 307 -27.43 -4.50 -23.27
C PHE A 307 -27.98 -4.52 -24.71
N GLU A 308 -28.78 -5.49 -25.07
CA GLU A 308 -29.47 -5.51 -26.38
C GLU A 308 -30.56 -4.43 -26.45
N ARG A 309 -31.14 -4.11 -25.30
CA ARG A 309 -32.23 -3.13 -25.14
C ARG A 309 -31.79 -1.74 -24.66
N LEU A 310 -30.49 -1.41 -24.64
CA LEU A 310 -29.98 -0.11 -24.15
C LEU A 310 -30.63 1.08 -24.85
N HIS A 311 -31.05 0.94 -26.11
CA HIS A 311 -31.74 1.98 -26.88
C HIS A 311 -33.17 2.30 -26.39
N GLU A 312 -33.75 1.45 -25.55
CA GLU A 312 -35.07 1.65 -24.94
C GLU A 312 -35.06 2.57 -23.73
N PHE A 313 -33.85 2.81 -23.13
CA PHE A 313 -33.70 3.64 -21.94
C PHE A 313 -33.38 5.09 -22.31
N GLN A 314 -34.12 6.03 -21.75
CA GLN A 314 -33.86 7.46 -21.90
C GLN A 314 -32.86 7.97 -20.85
N TRP A 315 -32.69 7.23 -19.75
CA TRP A 315 -31.72 7.53 -18.71
C TRP A 315 -30.96 6.28 -18.25
N LEU A 316 -29.62 6.43 -18.09
CA LEU A 316 -28.79 5.52 -17.34
C LEU A 316 -28.30 6.21 -16.05
N VAL A 317 -28.48 5.54 -14.92
CA VAL A 317 -28.19 6.10 -13.61
C VAL A 317 -27.08 5.29 -12.94
N PHE A 318 -25.98 5.96 -12.63
CA PHE A 318 -24.83 5.37 -11.96
C PHE A 318 -24.71 5.90 -10.52
N THR A 319 -24.76 4.99 -9.55
CA THR A 319 -24.70 5.34 -8.12
C THR A 319 -23.37 4.96 -7.47
N SER A 320 -22.37 4.50 -8.24
CA SER A 320 -21.03 4.17 -7.73
C SER A 320 -19.99 4.13 -8.83
N VAL A 321 -18.74 4.37 -8.44
CA VAL A 321 -17.56 4.21 -9.31
C VAL A 321 -17.42 2.77 -9.80
N ASN A 322 -17.67 1.78 -8.92
CA ASN A 322 -17.62 0.37 -9.28
C ASN A 322 -18.71 -0.01 -10.28
N GLY A 323 -19.92 0.56 -10.11
CA GLY A 323 -21.01 0.37 -11.08
C GLY A 323 -20.64 0.83 -12.48
N VAL A 324 -19.95 1.97 -12.62
CA VAL A 324 -19.42 2.44 -13.90
C VAL A 324 -18.39 1.45 -14.44
N SER A 325 -17.38 1.09 -13.62
CA SER A 325 -16.29 0.20 -14.06
C SER A 325 -16.81 -1.16 -14.56
N GLU A 326 -17.69 -1.78 -13.77
CA GLU A 326 -18.23 -3.10 -14.09
C GLU A 326 -19.21 -3.06 -15.27
N PHE A 327 -20.04 -2.02 -15.38
CA PHE A 327 -20.90 -1.83 -16.53
C PHE A 327 -20.09 -1.78 -17.84
N PHE A 328 -19.05 -0.94 -17.89
CA PHE A 328 -18.22 -0.84 -19.09
C PHE A 328 -17.39 -2.10 -19.34
N ARG A 329 -16.98 -2.82 -18.30
CA ARG A 329 -16.32 -4.13 -18.47
C ARG A 329 -17.25 -5.14 -19.12
N HIS A 330 -18.49 -5.24 -18.67
CA HIS A 330 -19.50 -6.12 -19.28
C HIS A 330 -19.87 -5.68 -20.69
N LEU A 331 -20.00 -4.37 -20.93
CA LEU A 331 -20.28 -3.80 -22.25
C LEU A 331 -19.20 -4.17 -23.26
N GLN A 332 -17.92 -4.01 -22.89
CA GLN A 332 -16.78 -4.39 -23.74
C GLN A 332 -16.74 -5.91 -24.02
N ARG A 333 -17.02 -6.74 -23.00
CA ARG A 333 -17.11 -8.20 -23.19
C ARG A 333 -18.24 -8.61 -24.15
N SER A 334 -19.30 -7.83 -24.24
CA SER A 334 -20.37 -8.04 -25.23
C SER A 334 -20.02 -7.51 -26.63
N GLY A 335 -18.79 -7.03 -26.85
CA GLY A 335 -18.34 -6.46 -28.12
C GLY A 335 -18.86 -5.05 -28.39
N ARG A 336 -19.40 -4.36 -27.41
CA ARG A 336 -19.93 -2.99 -27.49
C ARG A 336 -18.99 -2.00 -26.79
N ASP A 337 -19.16 -0.72 -27.10
CA ASP A 337 -18.44 0.39 -26.46
C ASP A 337 -19.38 1.52 -26.07
N ALA A 338 -18.83 2.65 -25.60
CA ALA A 338 -19.58 3.81 -25.16
C ALA A 338 -20.61 4.35 -26.17
N ARG A 339 -20.44 4.09 -27.47
CA ARG A 339 -21.40 4.48 -28.52
C ARG A 339 -22.76 3.80 -28.39
N ALA A 340 -22.82 2.67 -27.67
CA ALA A 340 -24.10 2.01 -27.38
C ALA A 340 -25.03 2.85 -26.49
N LEU A 341 -24.49 3.88 -25.80
CA LEU A 341 -25.24 4.76 -24.91
C LEU A 341 -25.78 6.03 -25.58
N HIS A 342 -25.65 6.16 -26.91
CA HIS A 342 -25.93 7.39 -27.66
C HIS A 342 -27.39 7.91 -27.53
N ALA A 343 -28.33 7.04 -27.18
CA ALA A 343 -29.75 7.39 -27.04
C ALA A 343 -30.14 7.83 -25.63
N ALA A 344 -29.27 7.59 -24.62
CA ALA A 344 -29.60 7.80 -23.22
C ALA A 344 -28.86 9.02 -22.65
N ARG A 345 -29.52 9.72 -21.72
CA ARG A 345 -28.91 10.69 -20.83
C ARG A 345 -28.29 9.95 -19.65
N ILE A 346 -27.20 10.48 -19.14
CA ILE A 346 -26.41 9.84 -18.07
C ILE A 346 -26.51 10.65 -16.80
N ALA A 347 -26.95 10.02 -15.71
CA ALA A 347 -26.96 10.62 -14.38
C ALA A 347 -25.94 9.91 -13.46
N ALA A 348 -25.14 10.69 -12.73
CA ALA A 348 -24.21 10.20 -11.73
C ALA A 348 -24.57 10.74 -10.35
N ILE A 349 -24.43 9.90 -9.32
CA ILE A 349 -24.75 10.29 -7.94
C ILE A 349 -23.83 11.39 -7.38
N GLY A 350 -22.62 11.53 -7.90
CA GLY A 350 -21.64 12.49 -7.42
C GLY A 350 -20.43 12.60 -8.33
N THR A 351 -19.53 13.54 -7.98
CA THR A 351 -18.37 13.91 -8.80
C THR A 351 -17.42 12.74 -9.09
N SER A 352 -17.14 11.87 -8.12
CA SER A 352 -16.26 10.72 -8.33
C SER A 352 -16.82 9.74 -9.37
N THR A 353 -18.14 9.54 -9.38
CA THR A 353 -18.81 8.68 -10.36
C THR A 353 -18.82 9.34 -11.74
N ALA A 354 -19.02 10.67 -11.81
CA ALA A 354 -18.95 11.43 -13.05
C ALA A 354 -17.53 11.40 -13.65
N LEU A 355 -16.49 11.64 -12.86
CA LEU A 355 -15.09 11.53 -13.30
C LEU A 355 -14.75 10.13 -13.81
N LYS A 356 -15.33 9.09 -13.18
CA LYS A 356 -15.15 7.72 -13.68
C LYS A 356 -15.81 7.50 -15.04
N LEU A 357 -16.97 8.08 -15.29
CA LEU A 357 -17.63 8.07 -16.62
C LEU A 357 -16.78 8.80 -17.67
N GLU A 358 -16.18 9.95 -17.30
CA GLU A 358 -15.28 10.69 -18.18
C GLU A 358 -14.07 9.86 -18.62
N SER A 359 -13.55 8.96 -17.78
CA SER A 359 -12.47 8.04 -18.14
C SER A 359 -12.86 7.04 -19.24
N PHE A 360 -14.16 6.86 -19.50
CA PHE A 360 -14.70 6.10 -20.62
C PHE A 360 -15.23 6.98 -21.77
N GLY A 361 -14.94 8.30 -21.72
CA GLY A 361 -15.36 9.26 -22.75
C GLY A 361 -16.83 9.69 -22.63
N ILE A 362 -17.47 9.48 -21.47
CA ILE A 362 -18.86 9.84 -21.22
C ILE A 362 -18.92 10.99 -20.21
N GLN A 363 -19.53 12.09 -20.60
CA GLN A 363 -19.87 13.19 -19.68
C GLN A 363 -21.25 12.95 -19.10
N ALA A 364 -21.39 13.09 -17.76
CA ALA A 364 -22.70 12.97 -17.11
C ALA A 364 -23.57 14.21 -17.43
N ASP A 365 -24.79 13.98 -17.90
CA ASP A 365 -25.78 15.04 -18.17
C ASP A 365 -26.33 15.64 -16.87
N PHE A 366 -26.31 14.87 -15.78
CA PHE A 366 -26.80 15.31 -14.49
C PHE A 366 -25.99 14.74 -13.32
N VAL A 367 -25.63 15.63 -12.40
CA VAL A 367 -25.03 15.32 -11.10
C VAL A 367 -25.73 16.19 -10.05
N PRO A 368 -26.35 15.64 -8.99
CA PRO A 368 -27.03 16.45 -7.97
C PRO A 368 -26.03 17.29 -7.16
N ALA A 369 -26.49 18.42 -6.63
CA ALA A 369 -25.67 19.29 -5.78
C ALA A 369 -25.28 18.61 -4.44
N GLU A 370 -26.19 17.80 -3.89
CA GLU A 370 -25.92 16.92 -2.76
C GLU A 370 -25.77 15.48 -3.26
N PHE A 371 -24.64 14.87 -2.99
CA PHE A 371 -24.27 13.53 -3.47
C PHE A 371 -24.97 12.41 -2.69
N ARG A 372 -26.31 12.42 -2.74
CA ARG A 372 -27.17 11.47 -2.05
C ARG A 372 -28.20 10.86 -3.01
N ALA A 373 -28.61 9.63 -2.70
CA ALA A 373 -29.63 8.94 -3.49
C ALA A 373 -30.99 9.68 -3.46
N GLU A 374 -31.29 10.31 -2.34
CA GLU A 374 -32.49 11.12 -2.15
C GLU A 374 -32.56 12.33 -3.11
N SER A 375 -31.45 13.08 -3.19
CA SER A 375 -31.35 14.26 -4.08
C SER A 375 -31.32 13.85 -5.55
N LEU A 376 -30.64 12.73 -5.88
CA LEU A 376 -30.62 12.17 -7.23
C LEU A 376 -32.02 11.68 -7.63
N GLY A 377 -32.70 10.95 -6.75
CA GLY A 377 -34.05 10.42 -6.97
C GLY A 377 -35.10 11.52 -7.18
N ALA A 378 -35.11 12.54 -6.33
CA ALA A 378 -36.03 13.68 -6.46
C ALA A 378 -35.85 14.42 -7.81
N ALA A 379 -34.60 14.67 -8.20
CA ALA A 379 -34.28 15.33 -9.46
C ALA A 379 -34.65 14.48 -10.70
N LEU A 380 -34.46 13.16 -10.64
CA LEU A 380 -34.84 12.24 -11.71
C LEU A 380 -36.35 12.05 -11.79
N ALA A 381 -37.09 12.07 -10.66
CA ALA A 381 -38.52 12.02 -10.61
C ALA A 381 -39.16 13.14 -11.46
N GLU A 382 -38.59 14.36 -11.43
CA GLU A 382 -39.05 15.47 -12.25
C GLU A 382 -38.65 15.36 -13.74
N ARG A 383 -37.44 14.85 -14.02
CA ARG A 383 -36.83 14.85 -15.36
C ARG A 383 -37.17 13.64 -16.22
N ALA A 384 -37.47 12.51 -15.57
CA ALA A 384 -37.68 11.23 -16.21
C ALA A 384 -39.12 10.70 -16.10
N GLN A 385 -40.09 11.52 -15.76
CA GLN A 385 -41.49 11.13 -15.65
C GLN A 385 -41.98 10.45 -16.96
N GLY A 386 -42.54 9.25 -16.85
CA GLY A 386 -43.02 8.46 -17.97
C GLY A 386 -41.93 7.89 -18.88
N GLN A 387 -40.66 7.95 -18.48
CA GLN A 387 -39.53 7.45 -19.25
C GLN A 387 -38.95 6.17 -18.62
N ASN A 388 -38.24 5.40 -19.44
CA ASN A 388 -37.52 4.22 -19.00
C ASN A 388 -36.13 4.62 -18.47
N VAL A 389 -35.85 4.21 -17.24
CA VAL A 389 -34.62 4.50 -16.53
C VAL A 389 -33.91 3.19 -16.18
N LEU A 390 -32.65 3.03 -16.57
CA LEU A 390 -31.82 1.92 -16.18
C LEU A 390 -30.91 2.35 -15.01
N TRP A 391 -31.09 1.75 -13.83
CA TRP A 391 -30.25 1.98 -12.69
C TRP A 391 -29.16 0.90 -12.58
N VAL A 392 -27.93 1.29 -12.82
CA VAL A 392 -26.73 0.43 -12.68
C VAL A 392 -26.28 0.42 -11.22
N ARG A 393 -26.31 -0.77 -10.60
CA ARG A 393 -26.09 -0.89 -9.15
C ARG A 393 -25.32 -2.15 -8.76
N ALA A 394 -24.94 -2.21 -7.47
CA ALA A 394 -24.48 -3.42 -6.79
C ALA A 394 -25.67 -4.34 -6.43
N SER A 395 -25.38 -5.61 -6.13
CA SER A 395 -26.35 -6.57 -5.58
C SER A 395 -26.97 -6.12 -4.26
N ARG A 396 -26.24 -5.32 -3.46
CA ARG A 396 -26.71 -4.74 -2.19
C ARG A 396 -26.57 -3.22 -2.22
N GLY A 397 -27.52 -2.53 -1.61
CA GLY A 397 -27.55 -1.07 -1.48
C GLY A 397 -28.85 -0.59 -0.88
N ARG A 398 -28.93 0.70 -0.53
CA ARG A 398 -30.20 1.30 -0.05
C ARG A 398 -31.16 1.43 -1.23
N ASP A 399 -32.39 0.95 -1.06
CA ASP A 399 -33.45 0.99 -2.07
C ASP A 399 -34.27 2.30 -1.98
N VAL A 400 -33.57 3.44 -1.97
CA VAL A 400 -34.20 4.77 -1.92
C VAL A 400 -34.73 5.19 -3.30
N LEU A 401 -33.97 4.95 -4.36
CA LEU A 401 -34.33 5.33 -5.72
C LEU A 401 -35.64 4.67 -6.22
N PRO A 402 -35.84 3.34 -6.02
CA PRO A 402 -37.07 2.70 -6.47
C PRO A 402 -38.34 3.36 -5.94
N GLY A 403 -38.42 3.68 -4.64
CA GLY A 403 -39.59 4.32 -4.07
C GLY A 403 -39.87 5.70 -4.68
N LEU A 404 -38.85 6.56 -4.72
CA LEU A 404 -38.99 7.93 -5.23
C LEU A 404 -39.35 7.98 -6.73
N LEU A 405 -38.78 7.08 -7.53
CA LEU A 405 -39.03 7.09 -8.98
C LEU A 405 -40.36 6.40 -9.34
N GLN A 406 -40.77 5.38 -8.61
CA GLN A 406 -42.02 4.69 -8.81
C GLN A 406 -43.22 5.61 -8.49
N ASP A 407 -43.16 6.37 -7.39
CA ASP A 407 -44.18 7.35 -7.01
C ASP A 407 -44.33 8.47 -8.06
N ALA A 408 -43.27 8.75 -8.82
CA ALA A 408 -43.27 9.75 -9.91
C ALA A 408 -43.67 9.18 -11.29
N GLY A 409 -44.06 7.92 -11.39
CA GLY A 409 -44.43 7.28 -12.65
C GLY A 409 -43.28 7.03 -13.61
N VAL A 410 -42.06 6.84 -13.09
CA VAL A 410 -40.86 6.47 -13.86
C VAL A 410 -40.78 4.94 -14.00
N HIS A 411 -40.51 4.46 -15.20
CA HIS A 411 -40.31 3.03 -15.45
C HIS A 411 -38.85 2.65 -15.12
N LEU A 412 -38.59 2.20 -13.87
CA LEU A 412 -37.27 1.87 -13.38
C LEU A 412 -36.92 0.39 -13.59
N GLU A 413 -35.89 0.11 -14.38
CA GLU A 413 -35.23 -1.19 -14.45
C GLU A 413 -33.90 -1.15 -13.68
N GLN A 414 -33.59 -2.21 -12.93
CA GLN A 414 -32.38 -2.30 -12.12
C GLN A 414 -31.43 -3.30 -12.75
N LEU A 415 -30.20 -2.86 -13.02
CA LEU A 415 -29.14 -3.72 -13.55
C LEU A 415 -28.05 -3.92 -12.49
N VAL A 416 -28.00 -5.11 -11.93
CA VAL A 416 -26.90 -5.50 -11.02
C VAL A 416 -25.70 -5.93 -11.85
N VAL A 417 -24.62 -5.15 -11.78
CA VAL A 417 -23.39 -5.39 -12.56
C VAL A 417 -22.20 -5.91 -11.71
N TYR A 418 -22.33 -5.90 -10.38
CA TYR A 418 -21.34 -6.44 -9.45
C TYR A 418 -21.99 -6.83 -8.12
N GLU A 419 -21.30 -7.70 -7.39
CA GLU A 419 -21.72 -8.11 -6.06
C GLU A 419 -20.88 -7.46 -4.97
N ASN A 420 -21.57 -7.02 -3.92
CA ASN A 420 -20.95 -6.68 -2.64
C ASN A 420 -21.14 -7.87 -1.70
N ARG A 421 -20.06 -8.50 -1.28
CA ARG A 421 -20.05 -9.60 -0.32
C ARG A 421 -19.36 -9.17 0.95
N ASP A 422 -19.91 -9.56 2.10
CA ASP A 422 -19.22 -9.34 3.36
C ASP A 422 -17.98 -10.25 3.41
N VAL A 423 -16.85 -9.71 3.86
CA VAL A 423 -15.63 -10.49 4.07
C VAL A 423 -15.89 -11.57 5.10
N ALA A 424 -15.50 -12.81 4.80
CA ALA A 424 -15.80 -13.96 5.66
C ALA A 424 -14.93 -14.01 6.93
N ALA A 425 -13.69 -13.54 6.89
CA ALA A 425 -12.76 -13.54 8.03
C ALA A 425 -11.66 -12.49 7.83
N PHE A 426 -11.07 -12.03 8.94
CA PHE A 426 -9.82 -11.28 8.88
C PHE A 426 -8.67 -12.14 8.39
N THR A 427 -7.68 -11.53 7.74
CA THR A 427 -6.41 -12.21 7.47
C THR A 427 -5.67 -12.53 8.77
N SER A 428 -4.82 -13.54 8.74
CA SER A 428 -4.02 -13.94 9.92
C SER A 428 -3.15 -12.80 10.47
N ASP A 429 -2.65 -11.91 9.61
CA ASP A 429 -1.88 -10.73 10.00
C ASP A 429 -2.74 -9.72 10.76
N VAL A 430 -3.93 -9.41 10.27
CA VAL A 430 -4.88 -8.50 10.95
C VAL A 430 -5.27 -9.07 12.32
N VAL A 431 -5.57 -10.37 12.41
CA VAL A 431 -5.88 -11.02 13.70
C VAL A 431 -4.70 -10.91 14.67
N ALA A 432 -3.48 -11.18 14.21
CA ALA A 432 -2.28 -11.07 15.03
C ALA A 432 -2.07 -9.64 15.55
N ARG A 433 -2.25 -8.62 14.70
CA ARG A 433 -2.12 -7.21 15.05
C ARG A 433 -3.20 -6.73 16.04
N LEU A 434 -4.45 -7.18 15.87
CA LEU A 434 -5.53 -6.88 16.81
C LEU A 434 -5.26 -7.50 18.20
N LYS A 435 -4.86 -8.78 18.24
CA LYS A 435 -4.56 -9.49 19.49
C LYS A 435 -3.32 -8.95 20.21
N SER A 436 -2.30 -8.51 19.48
CA SER A 436 -1.08 -7.94 20.06
C SER A 436 -1.18 -6.44 20.40
N GLY A 437 -2.27 -5.76 20.01
CA GLY A 437 -2.42 -4.32 20.18
C GLY A 437 -1.51 -3.47 19.27
N THR A 438 -0.89 -4.09 18.25
CA THR A 438 -0.04 -3.36 17.30
C THR A 438 -0.82 -2.64 16.21
N LEU A 439 -2.11 -2.93 16.04
CA LEU A 439 -3.05 -2.11 15.28
C LEU A 439 -3.68 -1.08 16.21
N GLN A 440 -3.21 0.20 16.15
CA GLN A 440 -3.62 1.21 17.10
C GLN A 440 -4.98 1.83 16.81
N TRP A 441 -5.36 1.97 15.54
CA TRP A 441 -6.62 2.57 15.14
C TRP A 441 -7.33 1.77 14.05
N VAL A 442 -8.67 1.87 14.05
CA VAL A 442 -9.52 1.40 12.94
C VAL A 442 -10.49 2.50 12.56
N GLY A 443 -10.57 2.83 11.27
CA GLY A 443 -11.55 3.78 10.72
C GLY A 443 -12.80 3.06 10.24
N LEU A 444 -13.98 3.42 10.78
CA LEU A 444 -15.27 2.88 10.37
C LEU A 444 -16.02 3.90 9.50
N SER A 445 -16.23 3.56 8.23
CA SER A 445 -16.77 4.50 7.22
C SER A 445 -18.27 4.34 6.96
N SER A 446 -18.99 3.43 7.63
CA SER A 446 -20.44 3.31 7.57
C SER A 446 -21.00 2.42 8.70
N PRO A 447 -22.32 2.50 9.00
CA PRO A 447 -22.96 1.61 9.96
C PRO A 447 -22.84 0.11 9.62
N SER A 448 -22.90 -0.24 8.33
CA SER A 448 -22.74 -1.63 7.88
C SER A 448 -21.32 -2.13 8.13
N ILE A 449 -20.31 -1.31 7.88
CA ILE A 449 -18.90 -1.62 8.17
C ILE A 449 -18.68 -1.79 9.67
N ALA A 450 -19.32 -0.98 10.53
CA ALA A 450 -19.24 -1.14 11.98
C ALA A 450 -19.78 -2.50 12.45
N ARG A 451 -20.94 -2.91 11.94
CA ARG A 451 -21.55 -4.20 12.26
C ARG A 451 -20.69 -5.36 11.75
N GLN A 452 -20.18 -5.26 10.51
CA GLN A 452 -19.32 -6.30 9.93
C GLN A 452 -18.00 -6.43 10.69
N PHE A 453 -17.39 -5.31 11.11
CA PHE A 453 -16.20 -5.32 11.94
C PHE A 453 -16.44 -6.06 13.27
N ALA A 454 -17.55 -5.76 13.97
CA ALA A 454 -17.93 -6.43 15.20
C ALA A 454 -18.17 -7.94 14.98
N GLN A 455 -18.80 -8.32 13.88
CA GLN A 455 -19.01 -9.73 13.52
C GLN A 455 -17.67 -10.45 13.29
N LEU A 456 -16.74 -9.83 12.54
CA LEU A 456 -15.42 -10.43 12.29
C LEU A 456 -14.57 -10.52 13.55
N LEU A 457 -14.65 -9.55 14.48
CA LEU A 457 -14.02 -9.66 15.81
C LEU A 457 -14.54 -10.90 16.56
N LYS A 458 -15.85 -11.09 16.60
CA LYS A 458 -16.47 -12.28 17.23
C LYS A 458 -15.98 -13.57 16.60
N MET A 459 -15.89 -13.65 15.28
CA MET A 459 -15.37 -14.83 14.56
C MET A 459 -13.89 -15.09 14.83
N ALA A 460 -13.10 -14.04 15.07
CA ALA A 460 -11.70 -14.12 15.43
C ALA A 460 -11.45 -14.37 16.94
N GLU A 461 -12.55 -14.55 17.73
CA GLU A 461 -12.50 -14.70 19.17
C GLU A 461 -11.76 -13.53 19.86
N ILE A 462 -12.08 -12.31 19.42
CA ILE A 462 -11.58 -11.04 20.00
C ILE A 462 -12.78 -10.32 20.61
N PHE A 463 -12.78 -10.19 21.94
CA PHE A 463 -13.87 -9.53 22.63
C PHE A 463 -13.68 -8.01 22.66
N PRO A 464 -14.75 -7.21 22.46
CA PRO A 464 -14.65 -5.75 22.49
C PRO A 464 -13.98 -5.18 23.76
N ALA A 465 -14.19 -5.81 24.91
CA ALA A 465 -13.58 -5.40 26.17
C ALA A 465 -12.04 -5.60 26.23
N GLU A 466 -11.50 -6.48 25.39
CA GLU A 466 -10.07 -6.78 25.29
C GLU A 466 -9.39 -5.97 24.17
N LEU A 467 -10.20 -5.28 23.35
CA LEU A 467 -9.71 -4.56 22.19
C LEU A 467 -8.98 -3.28 22.62
N THR A 468 -7.67 -3.26 22.47
CA THR A 468 -6.85 -2.07 22.71
C THR A 468 -6.81 -1.11 21.51
N THR A 469 -7.25 -1.57 20.36
CA THR A 469 -7.37 -0.78 19.13
C THR A 469 -8.46 0.27 19.30
N LYS A 470 -8.13 1.54 19.08
CA LYS A 470 -9.06 2.67 19.12
C LYS A 470 -9.88 2.73 17.84
N ILE A 471 -11.12 3.18 17.97
CA ILE A 471 -12.05 3.25 16.84
C ILE A 471 -12.36 4.72 16.53
N ALA A 472 -12.24 5.08 15.25
CA ALA A 472 -12.67 6.35 14.71
C ALA A 472 -13.85 6.16 13.75
N ALA A 473 -14.95 6.87 13.98
CA ALA A 473 -16.15 6.77 13.15
C ALA A 473 -16.30 7.97 12.19
N ILE A 474 -16.77 7.70 10.98
CA ILE A 474 -17.00 8.75 9.96
C ILE A 474 -18.14 9.70 10.31
N SER A 475 -19.08 9.29 11.15
CA SER A 475 -20.26 10.06 11.54
C SER A 475 -20.86 9.55 12.85
N SER A 476 -21.73 10.35 13.46
CA SER A 476 -22.47 9.95 14.67
C SER A 476 -23.42 8.75 14.44
N VAL A 477 -23.91 8.56 13.21
CA VAL A 477 -24.74 7.39 12.85
C VAL A 477 -23.89 6.11 12.86
N THR A 478 -22.66 6.19 12.34
CA THR A 478 -21.71 5.07 12.37
C THR A 478 -21.25 4.78 13.80
N ALA A 479 -21.01 5.81 14.61
CA ALA A 479 -20.64 5.66 16.01
C ALA A 479 -21.74 4.91 16.79
N ARG A 480 -23.00 5.32 16.67
CA ARG A 480 -24.12 4.61 17.29
C ARG A 480 -24.20 3.15 16.88
N ALA A 481 -24.02 2.85 15.59
CA ALA A 481 -24.04 1.47 15.12
C ALA A 481 -22.86 0.63 15.68
N ALA A 482 -21.72 1.26 15.96
CA ALA A 482 -20.59 0.62 16.64
C ALA A 482 -20.91 0.39 18.13
N ASP A 483 -21.46 1.37 18.82
CA ASP A 483 -21.88 1.29 20.23
C ASP A 483 -22.96 0.20 20.43
N ASP A 484 -23.94 0.09 19.50
CA ASP A 484 -24.96 -0.97 19.50
C ASP A 484 -24.36 -2.39 19.40
N CYS A 485 -23.13 -2.49 18.84
CA CYS A 485 -22.35 -3.73 18.76
C CYS A 485 -21.35 -3.91 19.91
N GLY A 486 -21.37 -3.04 20.92
CA GLY A 486 -20.46 -3.08 22.06
C GLY A 486 -19.05 -2.55 21.79
N LEU A 487 -18.86 -1.79 20.70
CA LEU A 487 -17.59 -1.18 20.34
C LEU A 487 -17.55 0.27 20.82
N THR A 488 -16.52 0.64 21.58
CA THR A 488 -16.33 2.01 22.07
C THR A 488 -15.66 2.88 21.00
N VAL A 489 -16.31 3.96 20.57
CA VAL A 489 -15.79 4.92 19.59
C VAL A 489 -15.01 6.02 20.32
N GLU A 490 -13.71 6.15 20.02
CA GLU A 490 -12.82 7.15 20.61
C GLU A 490 -13.04 8.56 20.01
N CYS A 491 -13.25 8.65 18.70
CA CYS A 491 -13.50 9.93 18.03
C CYS A 491 -14.39 9.80 16.80
N ILE A 492 -15.06 10.93 16.47
CA ILE A 492 -15.98 11.02 15.33
C ILE A 492 -15.46 12.11 14.39
N ALA A 493 -15.45 11.83 13.10
CA ALA A 493 -15.08 12.79 12.07
C ALA A 493 -16.06 13.97 12.02
N ARG A 494 -15.54 15.18 11.84
CA ARG A 494 -16.36 16.39 11.63
C ARG A 494 -16.98 16.40 10.23
N ASN A 495 -16.21 15.96 9.23
CA ASN A 495 -16.65 15.79 7.85
C ASN A 495 -16.76 14.29 7.56
N SER A 496 -17.85 13.85 6.94
CA SER A 496 -18.10 12.43 6.63
C SER A 496 -17.23 11.93 5.47
N THR A 497 -15.91 12.01 5.62
CA THR A 497 -14.88 11.56 4.68
C THR A 497 -13.78 10.81 5.41
N TRP A 498 -12.97 10.03 4.70
CA TRP A 498 -11.79 9.41 5.28
C TRP A 498 -10.76 10.44 5.76
N GLN A 499 -10.60 11.56 5.04
CA GLN A 499 -9.77 12.67 5.53
C GLN A 499 -10.28 13.16 6.89
N GLY A 500 -11.60 13.29 7.06
CA GLY A 500 -12.20 13.66 8.34
C GLY A 500 -11.92 12.65 9.46
N ILE A 501 -11.88 11.34 9.16
CA ILE A 501 -11.45 10.30 10.12
C ILE A 501 -9.99 10.53 10.53
N LEU A 502 -9.09 10.75 9.57
CA LEU A 502 -7.67 10.99 9.85
C LEU A 502 -7.47 12.27 10.68
N ASP A 503 -8.19 13.35 10.36
CA ASP A 503 -8.15 14.61 11.12
C ASP A 503 -8.63 14.41 12.56
N ALA A 504 -9.66 13.58 12.77
CA ALA A 504 -10.17 13.25 14.10
C ALA A 504 -9.15 12.44 14.91
N ILE A 505 -8.48 11.45 14.28
CA ILE A 505 -7.41 10.67 14.91
C ILE A 505 -6.24 11.58 15.32
N VAL A 506 -5.79 12.46 14.41
CA VAL A 506 -4.71 13.43 14.70
C VAL A 506 -5.09 14.34 15.87
N SER A 507 -6.32 14.84 15.90
CA SER A 507 -6.82 15.71 16.96
C SER A 507 -6.88 15.00 18.31
N SER A 508 -7.38 13.76 18.36
CA SER A 508 -7.42 12.92 19.57
C SER A 508 -6.02 12.67 20.13
N ARG A 509 -5.04 12.39 19.27
CA ARG A 509 -3.64 12.19 19.69
C ARG A 509 -3.00 13.43 20.32
N ARG A 510 -3.23 14.61 19.73
CA ARG A 510 -2.71 15.88 20.27
C ARG A 510 -3.24 16.16 21.67
N LEU A 511 -4.51 15.88 21.92
CA LEU A 511 -5.10 16.05 23.26
C LEU A 511 -4.47 15.12 24.30
N GLN A 512 -4.13 13.90 23.94
CA GLN A 512 -3.47 12.93 24.83
C GLN A 512 -2.02 13.29 25.12
N SER A 513 -1.27 13.83 24.14
CA SER A 513 0.13 14.27 24.35
C SER A 513 0.29 15.52 25.24
N HIS A 514 -0.77 16.30 25.45
CA HIS A 514 -0.76 17.43 26.37
C HIS A 514 -1.11 17.05 27.82
N HIS A 515 -1.56 15.79 28.06
CA HIS A 515 -1.94 15.31 29.40
C HIS A 515 -0.95 14.25 29.95
N SER A 516 0.06 13.87 29.19
CA SER A 516 1.18 12.99 29.58
C SER A 516 2.49 13.79 29.72
#